data_9c89d9d638967eb0f22c7960f9a88248
#
_entry.id   9c89d9d638967eb0f22c7960f9a88248
#
_cell.length_a   1.000
_cell.length_b   1.000
_cell.length_c   1.000
_cell.angle_alpha   90.00
_cell.angle_beta   90.00
_cell.angle_gamma   90.00
#
_symmetry.space_group_name_H-M   'P 1'
#
loop_
_entity.id
_entity.type
_entity.pdbx_description
1 polymer ?
#
loop_
_entity_poly.entity_id
_entity_poly.type
_entity_poly.pdbx_seq_one_letter_code
_entity_poly.pdbx_strand_id
1 'polypeptide(L)'
;MERKALNSLGYMELAAFFVFGTFLLGLYYDIVWLQWVTAILFILPMAGVLHYPSRCKERQEPFVKARFAWSLITMFLYLGMGFGLLTIL
;
A
#
# COMPACT_ATOMS: atom_id res chain seq x y z
N MET A 1 14.04 -20.21 -8.82
CA MET A 1 12.91 -20.40 -7.91
C MET A 1 12.12 -19.11 -7.79
N GLU A 2 10.86 -19.15 -8.14
CA GLU A 2 10.04 -17.95 -8.07
C GLU A 2 9.65 -17.62 -6.64
N ARG A 3 9.98 -16.39 -6.21
CA ARG A 3 9.58 -15.89 -4.91
C ARG A 3 8.26 -15.13 -5.04
N LYS A 4 7.17 -15.87 -5.22
CA LYS A 4 5.86 -15.27 -5.47
C LYS A 4 5.39 -14.37 -4.33
N ALA A 5 5.69 -14.76 -3.08
CA ALA A 5 5.32 -13.93 -1.93
C ALA A 5 6.07 -12.61 -1.93
N LEU A 6 7.38 -12.62 -2.24
CA LEU A 6 8.18 -11.40 -2.34
C LEU A 6 7.72 -10.52 -3.50
N ASN A 7 7.43 -11.12 -4.65
CA ASN A 7 6.90 -10.39 -5.80
C ASN A 7 5.55 -9.75 -5.47
N SER A 8 4.74 -10.41 -4.64
CA SER A 8 3.47 -9.87 -4.16
C SER A 8 3.65 -8.55 -3.42
N LEU A 9 4.73 -8.42 -2.61
CA LEU A 9 5.03 -7.14 -1.94
C LEU A 9 5.27 -6.02 -2.95
N GLY A 10 6.04 -6.31 -4.01
CA GLY A 10 6.28 -5.34 -5.07
C GLY A 10 4.99 -4.89 -5.75
N TYR A 11 4.10 -5.82 -6.05
CA TYR A 11 2.80 -5.51 -6.64
C TYR A 11 1.94 -4.67 -5.70
N MET A 12 1.96 -4.98 -4.39
CA MET A 12 1.19 -4.21 -3.40
C MET A 12 1.72 -2.78 -3.28
N GLU A 13 3.05 -2.60 -3.30
CA GLU A 13 3.66 -1.27 -3.28
C GLU A 13 3.27 -0.47 -4.52
N LEU A 14 3.30 -1.11 -5.69
CA LEU A 14 2.92 -0.46 -6.94
C LEU A 14 1.45 -0.07 -6.93
N ALA A 15 0.57 -0.95 -6.45
CA ALA A 15 -0.85 -0.65 -6.31
C ALA A 15 -1.08 0.51 -5.36
N ALA A 16 -0.37 0.55 -4.23
CA ALA A 16 -0.46 1.66 -3.28
C ALA A 16 -0.03 2.98 -3.92
N PHE A 17 1.03 2.94 -4.72
CA PHE A 17 1.51 4.12 -5.43
C PHE A 17 0.45 4.68 -6.38
N PHE A 18 -0.19 3.81 -7.17
CA PHE A 18 -1.24 4.24 -8.09
C PHE A 18 -2.46 4.78 -7.35
N VAL A 19 -2.87 4.12 -6.27
CA VAL A 19 -3.99 4.57 -5.44
C VAL A 19 -3.68 5.93 -4.84
N PHE A 20 -2.48 6.10 -4.29
CA PHE A 20 -2.05 7.37 -3.70
C PHE A 20 -1.99 8.48 -4.74
N GLY A 21 -1.47 8.18 -5.93
CA GLY A 21 -1.44 9.15 -7.03
C GLY A 21 -2.83 9.60 -7.44
N THR A 22 -3.79 8.67 -7.52
CA THR A 22 -5.18 9.00 -7.82
C THR A 22 -5.80 9.83 -6.70
N PHE A 23 -5.45 9.53 -5.44
CA PHE A 23 -5.90 10.32 -4.29
C PHE A 23 -5.39 11.77 -4.39
N LEU A 24 -4.12 11.95 -4.77
CA LEU A 24 -3.56 13.29 -4.97
C LEU A 24 -4.29 14.05 -6.08
N LEU A 25 -4.65 13.37 -7.17
CA LEU A 25 -5.45 13.98 -8.22
C LEU A 25 -6.82 14.40 -7.72
N GLY A 26 -7.44 13.58 -6.89
CA GLY A 26 -8.72 13.90 -6.25
C GLY A 26 -8.62 15.13 -5.37
N LEU A 27 -7.51 15.29 -4.64
CA LEU A 27 -7.26 16.49 -3.85
C LEU A 27 -7.03 17.70 -4.71
N TYR A 28 -6.25 17.56 -5.79
CA TYR A 28 -5.91 18.66 -6.68
C TYR A 28 -7.15 19.22 -7.39
N TYR A 29 -8.02 18.34 -7.88
CA TYR A 29 -9.25 18.72 -8.58
C TYR A 29 -10.45 18.91 -7.66
N ASP A 30 -10.25 18.71 -6.36
CA ASP A 30 -11.30 18.86 -5.33
C ASP A 30 -12.49 17.92 -5.57
N ILE A 31 -12.19 16.69 -5.96
CA ILE A 31 -13.21 15.66 -6.20
C ILE A 31 -13.35 14.81 -4.93
N VAL A 32 -14.38 15.09 -4.12
CA VAL A 32 -14.55 14.46 -2.81
C VAL A 32 -14.80 12.95 -2.94
N TRP A 33 -15.65 12.53 -3.86
CA TRP A 33 -15.94 11.09 -4.01
C TRP A 33 -14.70 10.29 -4.39
N LEU A 34 -13.81 10.88 -5.22
CA LEU A 34 -12.57 10.22 -5.62
C LEU A 34 -11.63 10.04 -4.42
N GLN A 35 -11.58 11.04 -3.53
CA GLN A 35 -10.78 10.96 -2.31
C GLN A 35 -11.23 9.79 -1.42
N TRP A 36 -12.54 9.64 -1.24
CA TRP A 36 -13.10 8.55 -0.43
C TRP A 36 -12.86 7.18 -1.07
N VAL A 37 -13.07 7.07 -2.37
CA VAL A 37 -12.87 5.82 -3.10
C VAL A 37 -11.42 5.37 -3.01
N THR A 38 -10.46 6.28 -3.22
CA THR A 38 -9.04 5.94 -3.15
C THR A 38 -8.60 5.61 -1.73
N ALA A 39 -9.16 6.29 -0.72
CA ALA A 39 -8.86 5.97 0.68
C ALA A 39 -9.31 4.54 1.02
N ILE A 40 -10.49 4.15 0.56
CA ILE A 40 -11.01 2.79 0.77
C ILE A 40 -10.17 1.77 -0.02
N LEU A 41 -9.83 2.07 -1.26
CA LEU A 41 -9.02 1.18 -2.11
C LEU A 41 -7.62 0.96 -1.53
N PHE A 42 -7.10 1.91 -0.77
CA PHE A 42 -5.78 1.78 -0.15
C PHE A 42 -5.74 0.63 0.85
N ILE A 43 -6.87 0.22 1.39
CA ILE A 43 -6.95 -0.90 2.32
C ILE A 43 -6.51 -2.21 1.64
N LEU A 44 -6.78 -2.38 0.34
CA LEU A 44 -6.42 -3.60 -0.39
C LEU A 44 -4.92 -3.86 -0.41
N PRO A 45 -4.05 -2.92 -0.85
CA PRO A 45 -2.61 -3.16 -0.80
C PRO A 45 -2.08 -3.27 0.64
N MET A 46 -2.65 -2.54 1.58
CA MET A 46 -2.26 -2.69 2.99
C MET A 46 -2.53 -4.10 3.49
N ALA A 47 -3.73 -4.62 3.23
CA ALA A 47 -4.07 -5.98 3.62
C ALA A 47 -3.13 -6.99 2.96
N GLY A 48 -2.80 -6.79 1.68
CA GLY A 48 -1.87 -7.64 0.95
C GLY A 48 -0.49 -7.68 1.59
N VAL A 49 0.01 -6.52 2.04
CA VAL A 49 1.31 -6.45 2.73
C VAL A 49 1.23 -7.16 4.09
N LEU A 50 0.14 -6.95 4.83
CA LEU A 50 -0.03 -7.59 6.15
C LEU A 50 -0.16 -9.11 6.03
N HIS A 51 -0.64 -9.63 4.90
CA HIS A 51 -0.74 -11.07 4.66
C HIS A 51 0.56 -11.70 4.19
N TYR A 52 1.61 -10.90 3.97
CA TYR A 52 2.88 -11.42 3.48
C TYR A 52 3.47 -12.52 4.37
N PRO A 53 3.52 -12.38 5.72
CA PRO A 53 4.04 -13.47 6.56
C PRO A 53 3.26 -14.77 6.40
N SER A 54 1.93 -14.68 6.31
CA SER A 54 1.08 -15.87 6.10
C SER A 54 1.35 -16.52 4.75
N ARG A 55 1.56 -15.74 3.71
CA ARG A 55 1.88 -16.25 2.37
C ARG A 55 3.21 -16.98 2.35
N CYS A 56 4.22 -16.43 3.03
CA CYS A 56 5.52 -17.08 3.14
C CYS A 56 5.39 -18.43 3.83
N LYS A 57 4.58 -18.50 4.86
CA LYS A 57 4.35 -19.73 5.60
C LYS A 57 3.62 -20.78 4.76
N GLU A 58 2.60 -20.37 4.02
CA GLU A 58 1.82 -21.27 3.15
C GLU A 58 2.65 -21.83 2.01
N ARG A 59 3.51 -21.00 1.41
CA ARG A 59 4.32 -21.39 0.25
C ARG A 59 5.68 -21.92 0.62
N GLN A 60 5.99 -21.96 1.93
CA GLN A 60 7.29 -22.40 2.44
C GLN A 60 8.44 -21.57 1.84
N GLU A 61 8.20 -20.29 1.61
CA GLU A 61 9.20 -19.35 1.12
C GLU A 61 9.89 -18.67 2.31
N PRO A 62 11.17 -18.25 2.15
CA PRO A 62 11.87 -17.55 3.21
C PRO A 62 11.23 -16.18 3.48
N PHE A 63 11.05 -15.87 4.76
CA PHE A 63 10.51 -14.58 5.18
C PHE A 63 11.62 -13.54 5.20
N VAL A 64 11.48 -12.49 4.39
CA VAL A 64 12.46 -11.40 4.30
C VAL A 64 11.96 -10.24 5.17
N LYS A 65 12.47 -10.14 6.40
CA LYS A 65 12.05 -9.12 7.37
C LYS A 65 12.32 -7.71 6.87
N ALA A 66 13.48 -7.49 6.27
CA ALA A 66 13.87 -6.17 5.79
C ALA A 66 12.91 -5.66 4.72
N ARG A 67 12.52 -6.52 3.79
CA ARG A 67 11.58 -6.16 2.72
C ARG A 67 10.19 -5.88 3.28
N PHE A 68 9.75 -6.71 4.23
CA PHE A 68 8.46 -6.53 4.89
C PHE A 68 8.42 -5.22 5.67
N ALA A 69 9.46 -4.92 6.44
CA ALA A 69 9.58 -3.67 7.19
C ALA A 69 9.56 -2.47 6.26
N TRP A 70 10.27 -2.54 5.12
CA TRP A 70 10.28 -1.47 4.13
C TRP A 70 8.89 -1.21 3.58
N SER A 71 8.15 -2.27 3.24
CA SER A 71 6.79 -2.15 2.74
C SER A 71 5.87 -1.50 3.77
N LEU A 72 5.96 -1.92 5.04
CA LEU A 72 5.17 -1.33 6.12
C LEU A 72 5.48 0.16 6.29
N ILE A 73 6.75 0.52 6.31
CA ILE A 73 7.18 1.92 6.44
C ILE A 73 6.63 2.75 5.28
N THR A 74 6.71 2.22 4.06
CA THR A 74 6.19 2.90 2.87
C THR A 74 4.68 3.13 2.97
N MET A 75 3.93 2.11 3.43
CA MET A 75 2.48 2.24 3.62
C MET A 75 2.13 3.29 4.67
N PHE A 76 2.85 3.29 5.80
CA PHE A 76 2.64 4.31 6.85
C PHE A 76 2.97 5.70 6.36
N LEU A 77 4.03 5.85 5.56
CA LEU A 77 4.37 7.14 4.97
C LEU A 77 3.25 7.67 4.07
N TYR A 78 2.69 6.81 3.23
CA TYR A 78 1.57 7.19 2.38
C TYR A 78 0.36 7.62 3.21
N LEU A 79 0.02 6.86 4.25
CA LEU A 79 -1.09 7.20 5.14
C LEU A 79 -0.86 8.54 5.84
N GLY A 80 0.34 8.74 6.37
CA GLY A 80 0.71 9.99 7.05
C GLY A 80 0.64 11.19 6.12
N MET A 81 1.19 11.06 4.91
CA MET A 81 1.15 12.14 3.92
C MET A 81 -0.29 12.43 3.47
N GLY A 82 -1.08 11.39 3.21
CA GLY A 82 -2.46 11.56 2.81
C GLY A 82 -3.29 12.25 3.88
N PHE A 83 -3.15 11.81 5.13
CA PHE A 83 -3.85 12.42 6.26
C PHE A 83 -3.40 13.86 6.48
N GLY A 84 -2.08 14.11 6.39
CA GLY A 84 -1.53 15.45 6.52
C GLY A 84 -2.04 16.41 5.46
N LEU A 85 -2.12 15.95 4.20
CA LEU A 85 -2.66 16.76 3.12
C LEU A 85 -4.14 17.07 3.33
N LEU A 86 -4.92 16.11 3.83
CA LEU A 86 -6.33 16.33 4.13
C LEU A 86 -6.53 17.37 5.23
N THR A 87 -5.66 17.40 6.24
CA THR A 87 -5.77 18.38 7.32
C THR A 87 -5.32 19.78 6.91
N ILE A 88 -4.35 19.86 5.98
CA ILE A 88 -3.87 21.16 5.47
C ILE A 88 -4.88 21.75 4.47
N LEU A 89 -5.45 20.92 3.63
CA LEU A 89 -6.42 21.34 2.62
C LEU A 89 -7.84 21.33 3.19
#